data_f8cd06430e44780ddbb3608a162cbf67
#
_entry.id   f8cd06430e44780ddbb3608a162cbf67
#
_cell.length_a   1.000
_cell.length_b   1.000
_cell.length_c   1.000
_cell.angle_alpha   90.00
_cell.angle_beta   90.00
_cell.angle_gamma   90.00
#
_symmetry.space_group_name_H-M   'P 1'
#
loop_
_entity.id
_entity.type
_entity.pdbx_description
1 polymer ?
#
loop_
_entity_poly.entity_id
_entity_poly.type
_entity_poly.pdbx_seq_one_letter_code
_entity_poly.pdbx_strand_id
1 'polypeptide(L)'
;MLILGGGVNGVGLLRDLSLNGVSTVLIDTGDFCAGASGASSRMAHGGLRYLEGREFSLVRESARERNMLLHDASHLVKPLEVVVPITNIFHGFPQAALRFLGLSKKAGALSLVAIEMALMLYERFGAVRRALPRHGVALARRAFPPGLPASVKSVVNYYDGQIVIPENLIMEMIDAAIAVPGVTAVNHVTWIYDSSGSFIVTDSQSGEKAVLRPKTIVNATGSAIDRVNAALGTPTQVIRGVKGAHLVLRHDALHERMNGRAFYFDDGKGRMVICLPVQDVVLVGTTEVEASDPKDHSVSDAEIAYLLGALNTLFDDLTVSEGNIVSVTSGIRPLQASSGSATQAARDHALVRTETSGTPVWSLVGGKWTTFRSFAETAADAILSHLDRTRRASTADRPYPGAAKEDPVSLGRITNLAPRRLEELQRRYGAIASDVATFCAAQPDAAIADAPGYSRREVEWLTRTRMPLTLEDMVLRRMNIVMTGRLTRTALHDIASTMADLLGHGPEWIETQVQNCAADDRILWHGGKS
;
A
#
# COMPACT_ATOMS: atom_id res chain seq x y z
N MET A 1 -8.40 -15.70 19.40
CA MET A 1 -9.03 -15.26 18.13
C MET A 1 -8.09 -15.58 16.99
N LEU A 2 -8.61 -15.83 15.78
CA LEU A 2 -7.81 -16.08 14.58
C LEU A 2 -8.14 -15.03 13.52
N ILE A 3 -7.12 -14.37 12.96
CA ILE A 3 -7.24 -13.48 11.80
C ILE A 3 -6.59 -14.18 10.61
N LEU A 4 -7.32 -14.30 9.51
CA LEU A 4 -6.84 -14.81 8.23
C LEU A 4 -6.56 -13.63 7.30
N GLY A 5 -5.29 -13.44 6.92
CA GLY A 5 -4.83 -12.40 6.00
C GLY A 5 -4.02 -11.28 6.66
N GLY A 6 -2.78 -11.13 6.21
CA GLY A 6 -1.76 -10.16 6.66
C GLY A 6 -1.69 -8.88 5.81
N GLY A 7 -2.80 -8.51 5.16
CA GLY A 7 -2.96 -7.20 4.52
C GLY A 7 -3.25 -6.09 5.53
N VAL A 8 -3.36 -4.85 5.05
CA VAL A 8 -3.51 -3.66 5.91
C VAL A 8 -4.70 -3.72 6.86
N ASN A 9 -5.83 -4.32 6.44
CA ASN A 9 -7.01 -4.45 7.30
C ASN A 9 -6.78 -5.47 8.43
N GLY A 10 -6.21 -6.66 8.11
CA GLY A 10 -5.93 -7.71 9.10
C GLY A 10 -4.90 -7.27 10.13
N VAL A 11 -3.82 -6.64 9.66
CA VAL A 11 -2.75 -6.15 10.53
C VAL A 11 -3.20 -4.93 11.35
N GLY A 12 -3.99 -4.02 10.75
CA GLY A 12 -4.61 -2.91 11.48
C GLY A 12 -5.51 -3.40 12.62
N LEU A 13 -6.33 -4.43 12.35
CA LEU A 13 -7.17 -5.05 13.37
C LEU A 13 -6.34 -5.79 14.44
N LEU A 14 -5.27 -6.50 14.05
CA LEU A 14 -4.35 -7.14 14.99
C LEU A 14 -3.79 -6.12 15.99
N ARG A 15 -3.32 -4.96 15.49
CA ARG A 15 -2.80 -3.87 16.32
C ARG A 15 -3.87 -3.33 17.28
N ASP A 16 -5.10 -3.11 16.82
CA ASP A 16 -6.18 -2.59 17.67
C ASP A 16 -6.56 -3.59 18.78
N LEU A 17 -6.74 -4.85 18.43
CA LEU A 17 -7.11 -5.89 19.37
C LEU A 17 -6.00 -6.21 20.38
N SER A 18 -4.72 -6.12 19.99
CA SER A 18 -3.59 -6.29 20.89
C SER A 18 -3.61 -5.23 22.01
N LEU A 19 -3.89 -3.97 21.68
CA LEU A 19 -4.02 -2.88 22.65
C LEU A 19 -5.21 -3.07 23.60
N ASN A 20 -6.20 -3.86 23.19
CA ASN A 20 -7.39 -4.18 23.97
C ASN A 20 -7.27 -5.53 24.70
N GLY A 21 -6.08 -6.14 24.73
CA GLY A 21 -5.77 -7.36 25.49
C GLY A 21 -6.46 -8.61 24.96
N VAL A 22 -6.78 -8.66 23.65
CA VAL A 22 -7.35 -9.84 23.01
C VAL A 22 -6.23 -10.74 22.51
N SER A 23 -6.12 -11.96 23.06
CA SER A 23 -5.22 -12.98 22.55
C SER A 23 -5.57 -13.34 21.11
N THR A 24 -4.64 -13.10 20.18
CA THR A 24 -4.89 -13.16 18.74
C THR A 24 -3.74 -13.79 17.99
N VAL A 25 -4.07 -14.71 17.09
CA VAL A 25 -3.15 -15.25 16.08
C VAL A 25 -3.57 -14.70 14.73
N LEU A 26 -2.64 -14.09 14.01
CA LEU A 26 -2.80 -13.71 12.60
C LEU A 26 -1.97 -14.66 11.76
N ILE A 27 -2.57 -15.23 10.71
CA ILE A 27 -1.87 -16.07 9.73
C ILE A 27 -2.09 -15.55 8.32
N ASP A 28 -1.07 -15.67 7.47
CA ASP A 28 -1.18 -15.47 6.02
C ASP A 28 -0.62 -16.67 5.28
N THR A 29 -1.27 -17.05 4.18
CA THR A 29 -0.81 -18.16 3.33
C THR A 29 0.36 -17.79 2.42
N GLY A 30 0.56 -16.52 2.21
CA GLY A 30 1.74 -15.93 1.59
C GLY A 30 2.49 -15.04 2.58
N ASP A 31 3.14 -14.02 2.08
CA ASP A 31 3.79 -13.03 2.92
C ASP A 31 2.86 -11.87 3.31
N PHE A 32 3.17 -11.19 4.39
CA PHE A 32 2.49 -9.97 4.79
C PHE A 32 2.59 -8.89 3.71
N CYS A 33 1.49 -8.14 3.50
CA CYS A 33 1.43 -7.10 2.47
C CYS A 33 1.53 -7.60 1.01
N ALA A 34 1.43 -8.89 0.73
CA ALA A 34 1.64 -9.45 -0.61
C ALA A 34 0.48 -9.18 -1.59
N GLY A 35 -0.74 -8.90 -1.10
CA GLY A 35 -1.91 -8.62 -1.93
C GLY A 35 -2.05 -7.16 -2.34
N ALA A 36 -3.29 -6.67 -2.45
CA ALA A 36 -3.61 -5.30 -2.82
C ALA A 36 -2.93 -4.22 -1.95
N SER A 37 -2.52 -4.56 -0.73
CA SER A 37 -1.82 -3.64 0.17
C SER A 37 -0.43 -3.25 -0.36
N GLY A 38 0.33 -4.18 -0.91
CA GLY A 38 1.65 -3.91 -1.53
C GLY A 38 1.53 -3.33 -2.94
N ALA A 39 0.44 -3.63 -3.66
CA ALA A 39 0.21 -3.19 -5.05
C ALA A 39 -0.62 -1.90 -5.14
N SER A 40 -0.46 -0.99 -4.20
CA SER A 40 -1.21 0.27 -4.14
C SER A 40 -0.50 1.41 -4.86
N SER A 41 -1.23 2.49 -5.16
CA SER A 41 -0.64 3.75 -5.63
C SER A 41 0.15 4.50 -4.52
N ARG A 42 0.38 3.88 -3.37
CA ARG A 42 1.14 4.44 -2.23
C ARG A 42 0.61 5.77 -1.73
N MET A 43 -0.72 5.95 -1.76
CA MET A 43 -1.38 7.19 -1.36
C MET A 43 -2.30 6.99 -0.16
N ALA A 44 -2.15 7.88 0.83
CA ALA A 44 -3.16 8.16 1.84
C ALA A 44 -3.90 9.43 1.40
N HIS A 45 -4.99 9.26 0.65
CA HIS A 45 -5.71 10.37 0.03
C HIS A 45 -7.06 10.62 0.70
N GLY A 46 -7.46 11.87 0.85
CA GLY A 46 -8.75 12.23 1.44
C GLY A 46 -9.96 12.03 0.52
N GLY A 47 -9.75 11.49 -0.70
CA GLY A 47 -10.84 11.08 -1.58
C GLY A 47 -11.57 12.23 -2.30
N LEU A 48 -10.84 13.21 -2.83
CA LEU A 48 -11.43 14.35 -3.58
C LEU A 48 -12.49 13.92 -4.61
N ARG A 49 -12.25 12.80 -5.32
CA ARG A 49 -13.17 12.24 -6.31
C ARG A 49 -14.50 11.76 -5.71
N TYR A 50 -14.55 11.40 -4.42
CA TYR A 50 -15.79 10.95 -3.77
C TYR A 50 -16.78 12.10 -3.52
N LEU A 51 -16.31 13.35 -3.56
CA LEU A 51 -17.19 14.53 -3.53
C LEU A 51 -18.14 14.57 -4.72
N GLU A 52 -17.69 14.11 -5.89
CA GLU A 52 -18.55 13.99 -7.06
C GLU A 52 -19.69 12.97 -6.86
N GLY A 53 -19.44 11.91 -6.08
CA GLY A 53 -20.43 10.91 -5.68
C GLY A 53 -21.28 11.31 -4.49
N ARG A 54 -21.07 12.51 -3.90
CA ARG A 54 -21.73 13.00 -2.67
C ARG A 54 -21.45 12.14 -1.43
N GLU A 55 -20.34 11.40 -1.42
CA GLU A 55 -19.92 10.55 -0.30
C GLU A 55 -19.20 11.39 0.78
N PHE A 56 -19.91 12.40 1.32
CA PHE A 56 -19.31 13.40 2.23
C PHE A 56 -18.79 12.79 3.54
N SER A 57 -19.46 11.75 4.06
CA SER A 57 -19.01 11.00 5.23
C SER A 57 -17.67 10.36 5.00
N LEU A 58 -17.53 9.67 3.86
CA LEU A 58 -16.29 9.00 3.44
C LEU A 58 -15.12 9.98 3.22
N VAL A 59 -15.41 11.17 2.63
CA VAL A 59 -14.39 12.22 2.46
C VAL A 59 -13.94 12.77 3.81
N ARG A 60 -14.87 13.01 4.73
CA ARG A 60 -14.53 13.50 6.07
C ARG A 60 -13.69 12.49 6.85
N GLU A 61 -14.08 11.23 6.83
CA GLU A 61 -13.32 10.14 7.43
C GLU A 61 -11.92 10.04 6.80
N SER A 62 -11.84 9.94 5.46
CA SER A 62 -10.58 9.82 4.74
C SER A 62 -9.64 11.00 5.00
N ALA A 63 -10.15 12.23 5.04
CA ALA A 63 -9.34 13.41 5.34
C ALA A 63 -8.80 13.41 6.77
N ARG A 64 -9.61 12.97 7.73
CA ARG A 64 -9.20 12.81 9.13
C ARG A 64 -8.11 11.73 9.28
N GLU A 65 -8.35 10.54 8.75
CA GLU A 65 -7.42 9.41 8.84
C GLU A 65 -6.09 9.71 8.12
N ARG A 66 -6.13 10.37 6.96
CA ARG A 66 -4.93 10.86 6.30
C ARG A 66 -4.11 11.81 7.19
N ASN A 67 -4.76 12.77 7.82
CA ASN A 67 -4.08 13.72 8.70
C ASN A 67 -3.46 13.03 9.92
N MET A 68 -4.13 11.99 10.45
CA MET A 68 -3.58 11.16 11.53
C MET A 68 -2.36 10.38 11.04
N LEU A 69 -2.39 9.75 9.87
CA LEU A 69 -1.24 9.05 9.31
C LEU A 69 -0.04 9.99 9.07
N LEU A 70 -0.28 11.21 8.57
CA LEU A 70 0.77 12.22 8.39
C LEU A 70 1.42 12.63 9.72
N HIS A 71 0.69 12.57 10.82
CA HIS A 71 1.19 12.87 12.17
C HIS A 71 1.82 11.64 12.81
N ASP A 72 1.09 10.53 12.87
CA ASP A 72 1.43 9.36 13.67
C ASP A 72 2.43 8.42 12.99
N ALA A 73 2.56 8.49 11.65
CA ALA A 73 3.53 7.75 10.83
C ALA A 73 4.41 8.70 10.00
N SER A 74 4.81 9.84 10.54
CA SER A 74 5.47 10.93 9.82
C SER A 74 6.80 10.56 9.15
N HIS A 75 7.45 9.48 9.55
CA HIS A 75 8.65 8.93 8.90
C HIS A 75 8.33 8.23 7.58
N LEU A 76 7.18 7.57 7.45
CA LEU A 76 6.74 6.82 6.25
C LEU A 76 5.61 7.49 5.46
N VAL A 77 4.88 8.44 6.07
CA VAL A 77 3.80 9.16 5.38
C VAL A 77 4.17 10.64 5.26
N LYS A 78 4.35 11.09 4.03
CA LYS A 78 4.83 12.43 3.71
C LYS A 78 3.78 13.25 2.98
N PRO A 79 3.71 14.57 3.19
CA PRO A 79 2.95 15.45 2.31
C PRO A 79 3.43 15.34 0.87
N LEU A 80 2.50 15.15 -0.06
CA LEU A 80 2.77 15.11 -1.50
C LEU A 80 1.91 16.16 -2.20
N GLU A 81 2.56 17.06 -2.92
CA GLU A 81 1.87 18.00 -3.81
C GLU A 81 1.34 17.23 -5.03
N VAL A 82 0.05 17.39 -5.32
CA VAL A 82 -0.63 16.79 -6.46
C VAL A 82 -1.00 17.88 -7.45
N VAL A 83 -0.46 17.81 -8.63
CA VAL A 83 -0.69 18.75 -9.74
C VAL A 83 -1.78 18.18 -10.64
N VAL A 84 -2.82 18.97 -10.92
CA VAL A 84 -3.92 18.61 -11.81
C VAL A 84 -3.94 19.58 -12.99
N PRO A 85 -3.47 19.15 -14.19
CA PRO A 85 -3.58 19.94 -15.41
C PRO A 85 -5.05 20.01 -15.86
N ILE A 86 -5.56 21.21 -16.12
CA ILE A 86 -6.94 21.45 -16.52
C ILE A 86 -6.97 22.01 -17.95
N THR A 87 -7.65 21.32 -18.83
CA THR A 87 -7.83 21.74 -20.23
C THR A 87 -9.05 22.63 -20.44
N ASN A 88 -10.03 22.59 -19.52
CA ASN A 88 -11.30 23.33 -19.64
C ASN A 88 -11.59 24.15 -18.38
N ILE A 89 -11.81 25.45 -18.51
CA ILE A 89 -12.12 26.32 -17.37
C ILE A 89 -13.59 26.19 -16.96
N PHE A 90 -14.53 26.20 -17.92
CA PHE A 90 -15.97 26.23 -17.66
C PHE A 90 -16.73 25.01 -18.21
N HIS A 91 -16.17 24.30 -19.19
CA HIS A 91 -16.87 23.19 -19.85
C HIS A 91 -17.03 22.02 -18.88
N GLY A 92 -18.28 21.54 -18.73
CA GLY A 92 -18.61 20.48 -17.75
C GLY A 92 -19.11 20.99 -16.40
N PHE A 93 -19.00 22.29 -16.10
CA PHE A 93 -19.53 22.86 -14.86
C PHE A 93 -21.04 22.60 -14.68
N PRO A 94 -21.93 22.80 -15.70
CA PRO A 94 -23.34 22.48 -15.54
C PRO A 94 -23.61 21.01 -15.22
N GLN A 95 -22.88 20.08 -15.85
CA GLN A 95 -23.02 18.64 -15.56
C GLN A 95 -22.47 18.29 -14.18
N ALA A 96 -21.33 18.87 -13.78
CA ALA A 96 -20.77 18.70 -12.44
C ALA A 96 -21.73 19.26 -11.36
N ALA A 97 -22.33 20.44 -11.60
CA ALA A 97 -23.32 21.03 -10.73
C ALA A 97 -24.61 20.19 -10.65
N LEU A 98 -25.14 19.71 -11.79
CA LEU A 98 -26.29 18.81 -11.83
C LEU A 98 -26.02 17.48 -11.11
N ARG A 99 -24.80 16.95 -11.23
CA ARG A 99 -24.39 15.75 -10.53
C ARG A 99 -24.25 16.02 -9.03
N PHE A 100 -23.65 17.13 -8.65
CA PHE A 100 -23.56 17.57 -7.25
C PHE A 100 -24.96 17.78 -6.62
N LEU A 101 -25.92 18.25 -7.40
CA LEU A 101 -27.33 18.39 -7.00
C LEU A 101 -28.11 17.06 -7.05
N GLY A 102 -27.49 15.98 -7.57
CA GLY A 102 -28.14 14.65 -7.70
C GLY A 102 -29.06 14.52 -8.91
N LEU A 103 -29.03 15.47 -9.84
CA LEU A 103 -29.91 15.53 -11.01
C LEU A 103 -29.32 14.85 -12.25
N SER A 104 -28.07 14.40 -12.22
CA SER A 104 -27.39 13.68 -13.31
C SER A 104 -26.43 12.61 -12.78
N LYS A 105 -26.31 11.48 -13.50
CA LYS A 105 -25.33 10.41 -13.24
C LYS A 105 -24.15 10.42 -14.24
N LYS A 106 -24.15 11.30 -15.23
CA LYS A 106 -23.08 11.36 -16.25
C LYS A 106 -21.84 12.03 -15.67
N ALA A 107 -20.67 11.42 -15.87
CA ALA A 107 -19.39 12.06 -15.59
C ALA A 107 -19.22 13.30 -16.47
N GLY A 108 -18.87 14.45 -15.89
CA GLY A 108 -18.52 15.66 -16.62
C GLY A 108 -17.00 15.76 -16.79
N ALA A 109 -16.55 16.54 -17.76
CA ALA A 109 -15.15 16.90 -17.89
C ALA A 109 -14.70 17.71 -16.65
N LEU A 110 -13.46 17.50 -16.22
CA LEU A 110 -12.85 18.28 -15.14
C LEU A 110 -12.82 19.76 -15.53
N SER A 111 -13.59 20.60 -14.83
CA SER A 111 -13.53 22.05 -14.99
C SER A 111 -12.88 22.70 -13.77
N LEU A 112 -12.17 23.81 -14.01
CA LEU A 112 -11.50 24.55 -12.94
C LEU A 112 -12.48 24.92 -11.82
N VAL A 113 -13.65 25.44 -12.15
CA VAL A 113 -14.64 25.89 -11.16
C VAL A 113 -15.16 24.73 -10.30
N ALA A 114 -15.40 23.57 -10.91
CA ALA A 114 -15.88 22.40 -10.17
C ALA A 114 -14.81 21.86 -9.21
N ILE A 115 -13.54 21.82 -9.66
CA ILE A 115 -12.43 21.37 -8.82
C ILE A 115 -12.16 22.33 -7.66
N GLU A 116 -12.22 23.64 -7.89
CA GLU A 116 -12.05 24.66 -6.84
C GLU A 116 -13.10 24.52 -5.73
N MET A 117 -14.38 24.40 -6.11
CA MET A 117 -15.45 24.17 -5.13
C MET A 117 -15.24 22.87 -4.35
N ALA A 118 -14.83 21.80 -5.03
CA ALA A 118 -14.53 20.53 -4.40
C ALA A 118 -13.34 20.63 -3.44
N LEU A 119 -12.27 21.35 -3.80
CA LEU A 119 -11.09 21.53 -2.94
C LEU A 119 -11.37 22.41 -1.73
N MET A 120 -12.19 23.47 -1.86
CA MET A 120 -12.63 24.27 -0.72
C MET A 120 -13.38 23.42 0.32
N LEU A 121 -14.27 22.55 -0.17
CA LEU A 121 -15.01 21.62 0.70
C LEU A 121 -14.09 20.55 1.29
N TYR A 122 -13.18 20.02 0.50
CA TYR A 122 -12.17 19.06 0.90
C TYR A 122 -11.27 19.57 2.04
N GLU A 123 -10.79 20.81 1.91
CA GLU A 123 -9.99 21.46 2.94
C GLU A 123 -10.78 21.71 4.22
N ARG A 124 -12.08 22.04 4.11
CA ARG A 124 -12.94 22.19 5.28
C ARG A 124 -13.12 20.88 6.04
N PHE A 125 -13.26 19.76 5.35
CA PHE A 125 -13.32 18.44 5.98
C PHE A 125 -11.96 18.02 6.58
N GLY A 126 -10.85 18.41 5.96
CA GLY A 126 -9.50 18.19 6.46
C GLY A 126 -8.99 19.24 7.47
N ALA A 127 -9.85 20.13 7.97
CA ALA A 127 -9.43 21.20 8.90
C ALA A 127 -9.02 20.68 10.29
N VAL A 128 -9.55 19.50 10.69
CA VAL A 128 -9.19 18.86 11.96
C VAL A 128 -7.75 18.31 11.86
N ARG A 129 -6.85 18.78 12.75
CA ARG A 129 -5.42 18.43 12.74
C ARG A 129 -4.77 18.68 11.37
N ARG A 130 -4.98 19.86 10.83
CA ARG A 130 -4.48 20.20 9.50
C ARG A 130 -2.96 20.03 9.43
N ALA A 131 -2.52 19.06 8.63
CA ALA A 131 -1.10 18.74 8.41
C ALA A 131 -0.60 19.18 7.02
N LEU A 132 -1.49 19.70 6.16
CA LEU A 132 -1.20 19.96 4.75
C LEU A 132 -1.40 21.43 4.38
N PRO A 133 -0.62 21.97 3.42
CA PRO A 133 -0.84 23.30 2.85
C PRO A 133 -2.20 23.43 2.16
N ARG A 134 -2.59 24.66 1.87
CA ARG A 134 -3.79 24.93 1.05
C ARG A 134 -3.52 24.64 -0.41
N HIS A 135 -4.62 24.36 -1.17
CA HIS A 135 -4.56 24.29 -2.62
C HIS A 135 -4.23 25.63 -3.24
N GLY A 136 -3.76 25.60 -4.47
CA GLY A 136 -3.46 26.76 -5.27
C GLY A 136 -3.89 26.60 -6.72
N VAL A 137 -4.06 27.72 -7.42
CA VAL A 137 -4.40 27.76 -8.83
C VAL A 137 -3.41 28.61 -9.59
N ALA A 138 -2.88 28.09 -10.67
CA ALA A 138 -2.07 28.83 -11.62
C ALA A 138 -2.87 28.98 -12.94
N LEU A 139 -3.03 30.23 -13.39
CA LEU A 139 -3.66 30.58 -14.68
C LEU A 139 -2.61 31.05 -15.71
N ALA A 140 -1.51 31.60 -15.24
CA ALA A 140 -0.45 32.06 -16.11
C ALA A 140 0.49 30.91 -16.50
N ARG A 141 0.70 30.70 -17.79
CA ARG A 141 1.53 29.61 -18.36
C ARG A 141 2.95 29.54 -17.73
N ARG A 142 3.54 30.69 -17.40
CA ARG A 142 4.85 30.78 -16.73
C ARG A 142 4.92 30.11 -15.34
N ALA A 143 3.77 29.88 -14.72
CA ALA A 143 3.66 29.24 -13.42
C ALA A 143 3.34 27.74 -13.53
N PHE A 144 3.18 27.22 -14.74
CA PHE A 144 2.91 25.80 -14.95
C PHE A 144 4.22 25.00 -14.84
N PRO A 145 4.15 23.72 -14.45
CA PRO A 145 5.24 22.78 -14.68
C PRO A 145 5.64 22.79 -16.17
N PRO A 146 6.96 22.76 -16.48
CA PRO A 146 7.42 22.76 -17.86
C PRO A 146 6.95 21.50 -18.61
N GLY A 147 6.81 21.59 -19.95
CA GLY A 147 6.45 20.47 -20.83
C GLY A 147 4.97 20.09 -20.84
N LEU A 148 4.11 20.76 -20.09
CA LEU A 148 2.66 20.51 -20.21
C LEU A 148 2.12 20.99 -21.57
N PRO A 149 1.18 20.25 -22.21
CA PRO A 149 0.61 20.57 -23.51
C PRO A 149 0.01 21.98 -23.57
N ALA A 150 -0.02 22.57 -24.78
CA ALA A 150 -0.64 23.87 -25.03
C ALA A 150 -2.15 23.88 -24.75
N SER A 151 -2.78 22.70 -24.75
CA SER A 151 -4.19 22.51 -24.39
C SER A 151 -4.49 22.81 -22.93
N VAL A 152 -3.50 22.70 -22.03
CA VAL A 152 -3.66 23.01 -20.59
C VAL A 152 -3.87 24.51 -20.40
N LYS A 153 -5.00 24.89 -19.81
CA LYS A 153 -5.43 26.28 -19.58
C LYS A 153 -5.21 26.76 -18.15
N SER A 154 -5.17 25.84 -17.20
CA SER A 154 -4.88 26.14 -15.80
C SER A 154 -4.26 24.90 -15.13
N VAL A 155 -3.60 25.13 -14.02
CA VAL A 155 -3.05 24.08 -13.16
C VAL A 155 -3.57 24.31 -11.76
N VAL A 156 -4.14 23.26 -11.18
CA VAL A 156 -4.53 23.24 -9.77
C VAL A 156 -3.55 22.36 -9.02
N ASN A 157 -3.07 22.82 -7.88
CA ASN A 157 -2.26 22.01 -6.98
C ASN A 157 -2.96 21.88 -5.63
N TYR A 158 -2.96 20.68 -5.09
CA TYR A 158 -3.42 20.37 -3.73
C TYR A 158 -2.49 19.35 -3.09
N TYR A 159 -2.73 19.02 -1.83
CA TYR A 159 -1.85 18.13 -1.10
C TYR A 159 -2.60 16.92 -0.54
N ASP A 160 -1.95 15.75 -0.64
CA ASP A 160 -2.37 14.50 -0.01
C ASP A 160 -1.18 13.82 0.69
N GLY A 161 -1.39 12.66 1.30
CA GLY A 161 -0.33 11.89 1.92
C GLY A 161 0.24 10.86 0.93
N GLN A 162 1.57 10.77 0.82
CA GLN A 162 2.25 9.65 0.20
C GLN A 162 2.74 8.69 1.27
N ILE A 163 2.42 7.41 1.15
CA ILE A 163 2.98 6.33 1.96
C ILE A 163 4.21 5.83 1.23
N VAL A 164 5.38 6.27 1.65
CA VAL A 164 6.63 6.04 0.90
C VAL A 164 6.98 4.55 0.85
N ILE A 165 6.83 3.85 1.98
CA ILE A 165 7.09 2.41 2.12
C ILE A 165 5.94 1.76 2.90
N PRO A 166 4.80 1.43 2.25
CA PRO A 166 3.63 0.84 2.92
C PRO A 166 3.95 -0.52 3.57
N GLU A 167 4.90 -1.26 3.03
CA GLU A 167 5.34 -2.55 3.54
C GLU A 167 5.97 -2.40 4.93
N ASN A 168 6.79 -1.37 5.15
CA ASN A 168 7.37 -1.08 6.46
C ASN A 168 6.31 -0.69 7.48
N LEU A 169 5.28 0.06 7.05
CA LEU A 169 4.17 0.42 7.93
C LEU A 169 3.40 -0.81 8.42
N ILE A 170 3.23 -1.82 7.57
CA ILE A 170 2.67 -3.13 7.94
C ILE A 170 3.56 -3.80 8.99
N MET A 171 4.87 -3.86 8.76
CA MET A 171 5.80 -4.52 9.68
C MET A 171 5.84 -3.83 11.04
N GLU A 172 5.81 -2.50 11.09
CA GLU A 172 5.74 -1.75 12.34
C GLU A 172 4.46 -2.02 13.15
N MET A 173 3.33 -2.20 12.45
CA MET A 173 2.08 -2.59 13.11
C MET A 173 2.15 -4.00 13.67
N ILE A 174 2.78 -4.93 12.95
CA ILE A 174 3.01 -6.31 13.39
C ILE A 174 3.92 -6.30 14.63
N ASP A 175 5.07 -5.62 14.56
CA ASP A 175 6.01 -5.54 15.68
C ASP A 175 5.34 -4.98 16.94
N ALA A 176 4.59 -3.89 16.80
CA ALA A 176 3.86 -3.29 17.93
C ALA A 176 2.81 -4.25 18.51
N ALA A 177 2.19 -5.08 17.67
CA ALA A 177 1.16 -6.01 18.12
C ALA A 177 1.76 -7.26 18.79
N ILE A 178 2.78 -7.87 18.20
CA ILE A 178 3.41 -9.11 18.74
C ILE A 178 4.25 -8.85 20.01
N ALA A 179 4.61 -7.60 20.28
CA ALA A 179 5.22 -7.21 21.56
C ALA A 179 4.25 -7.40 22.75
N VAL A 180 2.95 -7.55 22.49
CA VAL A 180 1.94 -7.81 23.53
C VAL A 180 1.81 -9.31 23.77
N PRO A 181 1.93 -9.79 25.01
CA PRO A 181 1.81 -11.22 25.33
C PRO A 181 0.48 -11.82 24.83
N GLY A 182 0.56 -13.00 24.19
CA GLY A 182 -0.60 -13.71 23.66
C GLY A 182 -1.02 -13.25 22.25
N VAL A 183 -0.22 -12.43 21.60
CA VAL A 183 -0.41 -12.01 20.19
C VAL A 183 0.72 -12.61 19.34
N THR A 184 0.34 -13.20 18.20
CA THR A 184 1.27 -13.83 17.26
C THR A 184 0.85 -13.49 15.82
N ALA A 185 1.82 -13.28 14.94
CA ALA A 185 1.61 -13.15 13.50
C ALA A 185 2.60 -14.07 12.78
N VAL A 186 2.11 -14.86 11.81
CA VAL A 186 2.90 -15.83 11.05
C VAL A 186 2.49 -15.76 9.57
N ASN A 187 3.47 -15.69 8.69
CA ASN A 187 3.31 -15.73 7.24
C ASN A 187 3.65 -17.13 6.68
N HIS A 188 3.39 -17.36 5.40
CA HIS A 188 3.64 -18.62 4.69
C HIS A 188 3.07 -19.86 5.39
N VAL A 189 1.85 -19.73 5.91
CA VAL A 189 1.16 -20.79 6.66
C VAL A 189 -0.08 -21.24 5.91
N THR A 190 -0.14 -22.50 5.55
CA THR A 190 -1.37 -23.11 5.02
C THR A 190 -2.29 -23.58 6.15
N TRP A 191 -3.58 -23.69 5.85
CA TRP A 191 -4.55 -24.14 6.85
C TRP A 191 -5.66 -24.99 6.23
N ILE A 192 -6.21 -25.88 7.04
CA ILE A 192 -7.41 -26.67 6.75
C ILE A 192 -8.38 -26.43 7.91
N TYR A 193 -9.63 -26.13 7.59
CA TYR A 193 -10.72 -26.05 8.57
C TYR A 193 -11.50 -27.37 8.57
N ASP A 194 -11.63 -27.99 9.72
CA ASP A 194 -12.29 -29.28 9.86
C ASP A 194 -13.71 -29.16 10.42
N SER A 195 -14.46 -30.28 10.34
CA SER A 195 -15.84 -30.37 10.83
C SER A 195 -15.98 -30.19 12.35
N SER A 196 -14.87 -30.24 13.12
CA SER A 196 -14.87 -30.01 14.56
C SER A 196 -14.75 -28.52 14.92
N GLY A 197 -14.63 -27.64 13.93
CA GLY A 197 -14.40 -26.22 14.14
C GLY A 197 -12.94 -25.86 14.44
N SER A 198 -12.02 -26.76 14.12
CA SER A 198 -10.58 -26.59 14.34
C SER A 198 -9.85 -26.21 13.06
N PHE A 199 -8.80 -25.41 13.17
CA PHE A 199 -7.83 -25.17 12.11
C PHE A 199 -6.61 -26.04 12.33
N ILE A 200 -6.26 -26.84 11.34
CA ILE A 200 -4.96 -27.48 11.25
C ILE A 200 -4.08 -26.56 10.43
N VAL A 201 -3.14 -25.91 11.10
CA VAL A 201 -2.23 -24.93 10.52
C VAL A 201 -0.90 -25.61 10.26
N THR A 202 -0.35 -25.46 9.05
CA THR A 202 0.92 -26.06 8.65
C THR A 202 1.88 -24.95 8.20
N ASP A 203 3.03 -24.85 8.84
CA ASP A 203 4.14 -24.03 8.37
C ASP A 203 4.65 -24.56 7.03
N SER A 204 4.67 -23.72 6.00
CA SER A 204 5.00 -24.17 4.63
C SER A 204 6.49 -24.48 4.47
N GLN A 205 7.36 -24.01 5.37
CA GLN A 205 8.79 -24.20 5.33
C GLN A 205 9.24 -25.44 6.11
N SER A 206 8.84 -25.54 7.37
CA SER A 206 9.22 -26.65 8.26
C SER A 206 8.31 -27.88 8.12
N GLY A 207 7.08 -27.70 7.62
CA GLY A 207 6.04 -28.74 7.62
C GLY A 207 5.43 -29.00 9.01
N GLU A 208 5.85 -28.28 10.04
CA GLU A 208 5.30 -28.38 11.39
C GLU A 208 3.81 -28.02 11.40
N LYS A 209 3.06 -28.70 12.26
CA LYS A 209 1.60 -28.53 12.35
C LYS A 209 1.18 -28.10 13.74
N ALA A 210 0.19 -27.19 13.78
CA ALA A 210 -0.47 -26.78 15.02
C ALA A 210 -2.00 -26.86 14.84
N VAL A 211 -2.71 -27.10 15.93
CA VAL A 211 -4.18 -27.09 15.94
C VAL A 211 -4.67 -25.86 16.71
N LEU A 212 -5.45 -25.02 16.02
CA LEU A 212 -6.05 -23.82 16.60
C LEU A 212 -7.57 -24.02 16.73
N ARG A 213 -8.13 -23.62 17.88
CA ARG A 213 -9.57 -23.59 18.14
C ARG A 213 -10.00 -22.17 18.53
N PRO A 214 -10.20 -21.29 17.52
CA PRO A 214 -10.55 -19.91 17.80
C PRO A 214 -12.00 -19.78 18.28
N LYS A 215 -12.25 -18.92 19.25
CA LYS A 215 -13.61 -18.52 19.66
C LYS A 215 -14.25 -17.52 18.66
N THR A 216 -13.44 -16.94 17.79
CA THR A 216 -13.86 -15.95 16.79
C THR A 216 -12.87 -15.98 15.65
N ILE A 217 -13.37 -15.96 14.42
CA ILE A 217 -12.59 -15.94 13.19
C ILE A 217 -12.80 -14.58 12.51
N VAL A 218 -11.71 -14.00 12.00
CA VAL A 218 -11.77 -12.82 11.13
C VAL A 218 -11.20 -13.18 9.77
N ASN A 219 -11.97 -12.94 8.72
CA ASN A 219 -11.56 -13.06 7.34
C ASN A 219 -11.18 -11.69 6.79
N ALA A 220 -9.87 -11.42 6.74
CA ALA A 220 -9.25 -10.19 6.22
C ALA A 220 -8.46 -10.46 4.92
N THR A 221 -8.83 -11.52 4.16
CA THR A 221 -8.09 -12.00 2.99
C THR A 221 -8.32 -11.19 1.71
N GLY A 222 -8.96 -10.04 1.82
CA GLY A 222 -9.14 -9.10 0.71
C GLY A 222 -9.94 -9.70 -0.44
N SER A 223 -9.35 -9.81 -1.63
CA SER A 223 -10.02 -10.37 -2.82
C SER A 223 -10.37 -11.87 -2.69
N ALA A 224 -9.79 -12.57 -1.72
CA ALA A 224 -10.07 -13.99 -1.48
C ALA A 224 -11.19 -14.24 -0.44
N ILE A 225 -11.84 -13.19 0.09
CA ILE A 225 -12.84 -13.32 1.16
C ILE A 225 -13.92 -14.34 0.85
N ASP A 226 -14.54 -14.30 -0.33
CA ASP A 226 -15.62 -15.24 -0.68
C ASP A 226 -15.13 -16.68 -0.80
N ARG A 227 -13.90 -16.90 -1.31
CA ARG A 227 -13.27 -18.22 -1.38
C ARG A 227 -12.98 -18.77 0.02
N VAL A 228 -12.47 -17.92 0.91
CA VAL A 228 -12.20 -18.30 2.31
C VAL A 228 -13.49 -18.58 3.07
N ASN A 229 -14.52 -17.74 2.91
CA ASN A 229 -15.84 -18.00 3.51
C ASN A 229 -16.44 -19.32 3.02
N ALA A 230 -16.32 -19.65 1.74
CA ALA A 230 -16.75 -20.94 1.22
C ALA A 230 -15.98 -22.11 1.85
N ALA A 231 -14.65 -21.99 2.02
CA ALA A 231 -13.82 -22.99 2.69
C ALA A 231 -14.16 -23.15 4.19
N LEU A 232 -14.69 -22.11 4.82
CA LEU A 232 -15.20 -22.13 6.20
C LEU A 232 -16.65 -22.66 6.30
N GLY A 233 -17.27 -23.06 5.18
CA GLY A 233 -18.66 -23.52 5.16
C GLY A 233 -19.72 -22.40 5.23
N THR A 234 -19.33 -21.15 5.01
CA THR A 234 -20.21 -19.96 5.05
C THR A 234 -20.12 -19.17 3.74
N PRO A 235 -20.48 -19.74 2.58
CA PRO A 235 -20.27 -19.12 1.28
C PRO A 235 -20.96 -17.75 1.19
N THR A 236 -20.24 -16.77 0.64
CA THR A 236 -20.71 -15.40 0.40
C THR A 236 -20.37 -14.95 -1.02
N GLN A 237 -20.97 -13.84 -1.46
CA GLN A 237 -20.68 -13.15 -2.72
C GLN A 237 -20.60 -11.64 -2.44
N VAL A 238 -19.68 -11.25 -1.58
CA VAL A 238 -19.55 -9.86 -1.09
C VAL A 238 -18.42 -9.10 -1.78
N ILE A 239 -17.59 -9.80 -2.56
CA ILE A 239 -16.44 -9.22 -3.25
C ILE A 239 -16.65 -9.15 -4.76
N ARG A 240 -16.35 -7.99 -5.33
CA ARG A 240 -16.07 -7.79 -6.75
C ARG A 240 -14.59 -7.47 -6.92
N GLY A 241 -13.84 -8.35 -7.54
CA GLY A 241 -12.41 -8.16 -7.81
C GLY A 241 -12.17 -7.20 -8.97
N VAL A 242 -11.40 -6.15 -8.76
CA VAL A 242 -10.95 -5.23 -9.82
C VAL A 242 -9.44 -5.10 -9.75
N LYS A 243 -8.75 -5.69 -10.73
CA LYS A 243 -7.29 -5.59 -10.88
C LYS A 243 -6.90 -4.17 -11.27
N GLY A 244 -5.87 -3.65 -10.66
CA GLY A 244 -5.23 -2.40 -11.01
C GLY A 244 -3.73 -2.57 -11.10
N ALA A 245 -3.15 -2.20 -12.24
CA ALA A 245 -1.71 -2.29 -12.50
C ALA A 245 -1.06 -0.91 -12.47
N HIS A 246 0.23 -0.90 -12.10
CA HIS A 246 1.11 0.26 -12.20
C HIS A 246 2.40 -0.13 -12.91
N LEU A 247 2.96 0.80 -13.66
CA LEU A 247 4.32 0.70 -14.20
C LEU A 247 5.28 1.42 -13.25
N VAL A 248 6.42 0.81 -12.99
CA VAL A 248 7.55 1.40 -12.29
C VAL A 248 8.58 1.79 -13.34
N LEU A 249 8.77 3.08 -13.52
CA LEU A 249 9.57 3.63 -14.62
C LEU A 249 10.86 4.25 -14.09
N ARG A 250 11.98 3.99 -14.77
CA ARG A 250 13.22 4.72 -14.59
C ARG A 250 13.45 5.61 -15.80
N HIS A 251 13.32 6.91 -15.61
CA HIS A 251 13.49 7.92 -16.64
C HIS A 251 13.89 9.24 -15.97
N ASP A 252 15.16 9.58 -15.99
CA ASP A 252 15.73 10.67 -15.21
C ASP A 252 15.07 12.03 -15.52
N ALA A 253 14.87 12.37 -16.80
CA ALA A 253 14.21 13.63 -17.18
C ALA A 253 12.74 13.70 -16.74
N LEU A 254 12.01 12.58 -16.71
CA LEU A 254 10.65 12.54 -16.17
C LEU A 254 10.67 12.75 -14.65
N HIS A 255 11.56 12.05 -13.95
CA HIS A 255 11.70 12.16 -12.50
C HIS A 255 12.07 13.59 -12.08
N GLU A 256 13.03 14.22 -12.76
CA GLU A 256 13.40 15.63 -12.56
C GLU A 256 12.23 16.58 -12.84
N ARG A 257 11.48 16.33 -13.93
CA ARG A 257 10.30 17.10 -14.30
C ARG A 257 9.23 17.11 -13.22
N MET A 258 9.05 15.97 -12.56
CA MET A 258 8.09 15.84 -11.47
C MET A 258 8.50 16.68 -10.26
N ASN A 259 9.78 16.86 -10.00
CA ASN A 259 10.31 17.67 -8.91
C ASN A 259 9.61 17.39 -7.56
N GLY A 260 9.49 16.10 -7.21
CA GLY A 260 8.85 15.65 -5.96
C GLY A 260 7.31 15.76 -5.94
N ARG A 261 6.64 16.09 -7.05
CA ARG A 261 5.19 16.25 -7.16
C ARG A 261 4.56 15.07 -7.87
N ALA A 262 3.32 14.76 -7.52
CA ALA A 262 2.48 13.86 -8.33
C ALA A 262 1.70 14.65 -9.39
N PHE A 263 1.36 13.99 -10.49
CA PHE A 263 0.42 14.50 -11.48
C PHE A 263 -0.80 13.59 -11.52
N TYR A 264 -1.99 14.19 -11.41
CA TYR A 264 -3.27 13.50 -11.49
C TYR A 264 -4.05 14.08 -12.66
N PHE A 265 -4.19 13.31 -13.74
CA PHE A 265 -4.64 13.81 -15.03
C PHE A 265 -5.63 12.87 -15.71
N ASP A 266 -6.47 13.44 -16.57
CA ASP A 266 -7.45 12.70 -17.38
C ASP A 266 -6.76 12.09 -18.60
N ASP A 267 -7.07 10.82 -18.91
CA ASP A 267 -6.55 10.11 -20.10
C ASP A 267 -7.23 10.54 -21.42
N GLY A 268 -8.08 11.56 -21.38
CA GLY A 268 -8.90 12.01 -22.51
C GLY A 268 -10.17 11.18 -22.75
N LYS A 269 -10.37 10.11 -21.98
CA LYS A 269 -11.54 9.21 -22.04
C LYS A 269 -12.36 9.20 -20.74
N GLY A 270 -12.04 10.11 -19.81
CA GLY A 270 -12.74 10.28 -18.53
C GLY A 270 -12.21 9.38 -17.40
N ARG A 271 -11.03 8.76 -17.58
CA ARG A 271 -10.33 8.06 -16.51
C ARG A 271 -9.16 8.88 -16.00
N MET A 272 -8.98 8.85 -14.70
CA MET A 272 -7.87 9.55 -14.05
C MET A 272 -6.69 8.60 -13.88
N VAL A 273 -5.53 9.05 -14.29
CA VAL A 273 -4.23 8.39 -14.09
C VAL A 273 -3.41 9.22 -13.12
N ILE A 274 -2.68 8.55 -12.24
CA ILE A 274 -1.71 9.19 -11.36
C ILE A 274 -0.29 8.82 -11.78
N CYS A 275 0.58 9.81 -11.75
CA CYS A 275 2.01 9.67 -11.95
C CYS A 275 2.71 10.30 -10.76
N LEU A 276 3.53 9.55 -10.01
CA LEU A 276 4.16 10.05 -8.79
C LEU A 276 5.58 9.51 -8.60
N PRO A 277 6.51 10.31 -8.03
CA PRO A 277 7.86 9.86 -7.74
C PRO A 277 7.86 8.96 -6.50
N VAL A 278 8.59 7.84 -6.58
CA VAL A 278 8.84 6.93 -5.47
C VAL A 278 10.33 6.61 -5.46
N GLN A 279 11.07 7.12 -4.49
CA GLN A 279 12.52 7.03 -4.47
C GLN A 279 13.13 7.55 -5.81
N ASP A 280 13.87 6.70 -6.54
CA ASP A 280 14.54 7.05 -7.81
C ASP A 280 13.71 6.69 -9.06
N VAL A 281 12.45 6.24 -8.88
CA VAL A 281 11.57 5.83 -9.98
C VAL A 281 10.28 6.65 -10.00
N VAL A 282 9.54 6.51 -11.08
CA VAL A 282 8.21 7.09 -11.25
C VAL A 282 7.19 5.96 -11.34
N LEU A 283 6.18 5.99 -10.48
CA LEU A 283 5.05 5.07 -10.48
C LEU A 283 3.90 5.67 -11.28
N VAL A 284 3.41 4.95 -12.30
CA VAL A 284 2.29 5.37 -13.14
C VAL A 284 1.16 4.36 -13.08
N GLY A 285 -0.04 4.79 -12.80
CA GLY A 285 -1.21 3.92 -12.69
C GLY A 285 -2.50 4.72 -12.47
N THR A 286 -3.63 4.05 -12.48
CA THR A 286 -3.77 2.62 -12.41
C THR A 286 -4.76 2.16 -13.49
N THR A 287 -4.63 0.92 -13.92
CA THR A 287 -5.64 0.27 -14.77
C THR A 287 -6.86 -0.19 -13.96
N GLU A 288 -7.93 -0.58 -14.61
CA GLU A 288 -9.12 -1.18 -14.01
C GLU A 288 -9.60 -2.32 -14.91
N VAL A 289 -9.29 -3.55 -14.51
CA VAL A 289 -9.68 -4.78 -15.22
C VAL A 289 -10.43 -5.68 -14.23
N GLU A 290 -11.58 -6.20 -14.63
CA GLU A 290 -12.29 -7.17 -13.79
C GLU A 290 -11.45 -8.45 -13.65
N ALA A 291 -11.33 -8.97 -12.44
CA ALA A 291 -10.55 -10.16 -12.15
C ALA A 291 -11.30 -11.08 -11.18
N SER A 292 -11.37 -12.34 -11.55
CA SER A 292 -12.01 -13.40 -10.74
C SER A 292 -11.01 -14.24 -9.93
N ASP A 293 -9.75 -14.32 -10.36
CA ASP A 293 -8.71 -15.02 -9.60
C ASP A 293 -7.95 -14.07 -8.69
N PRO A 294 -8.06 -14.22 -7.35
CA PRO A 294 -7.34 -13.39 -6.38
C PRO A 294 -5.80 -13.43 -6.50
N LYS A 295 -5.27 -14.39 -7.24
CA LYS A 295 -3.82 -14.58 -7.45
C LYS A 295 -3.31 -14.01 -8.78
N ASP A 296 -4.17 -13.40 -9.61
CA ASP A 296 -3.74 -12.79 -10.87
C ASP A 296 -2.99 -11.47 -10.61
N HIS A 297 -1.67 -11.54 -10.72
CA HIS A 297 -0.76 -10.40 -10.65
C HIS A 297 -0.18 -10.02 -12.02
N SER A 298 -0.67 -10.63 -13.10
CA SER A 298 -0.21 -10.32 -14.46
C SER A 298 -0.55 -8.89 -14.87
N VAL A 299 0.28 -8.30 -15.72
CA VAL A 299 0.02 -7.03 -16.39
C VAL A 299 0.10 -7.28 -17.88
N SER A 300 -1.00 -7.03 -18.60
CA SER A 300 -1.08 -7.28 -20.04
C SER A 300 -0.43 -6.17 -20.86
N ASP A 301 -0.02 -6.49 -22.10
CA ASP A 301 0.53 -5.49 -23.05
C ASP A 301 -0.46 -4.34 -23.30
N ALA A 302 -1.77 -4.64 -23.31
CA ALA A 302 -2.79 -3.61 -23.43
C ALA A 302 -2.81 -2.64 -22.24
N GLU A 303 -2.58 -3.13 -21.01
CA GLU A 303 -2.48 -2.28 -19.81
C GLU A 303 -1.19 -1.44 -19.86
N ILE A 304 -0.07 -2.01 -20.32
CA ILE A 304 1.21 -1.32 -20.49
C ILE A 304 1.05 -0.20 -21.53
N ALA A 305 0.58 -0.54 -22.72
CA ALA A 305 0.36 0.42 -23.79
C ALA A 305 -0.60 1.56 -23.39
N TYR A 306 -1.65 1.22 -22.62
CA TYR A 306 -2.59 2.21 -22.09
C TYR A 306 -1.88 3.21 -21.14
N LEU A 307 -1.10 2.72 -20.17
CA LEU A 307 -0.45 3.59 -19.20
C LEU A 307 0.66 4.44 -19.80
N LEU A 308 1.48 3.86 -20.70
CA LEU A 308 2.50 4.61 -21.45
C LEU A 308 1.86 5.64 -22.36
N GLY A 309 0.78 5.28 -23.07
CA GLY A 309 0.02 6.19 -23.93
C GLY A 309 -0.58 7.36 -23.14
N ALA A 310 -1.19 7.10 -21.99
CA ALA A 310 -1.71 8.15 -21.12
C ALA A 310 -0.59 9.07 -20.62
N LEU A 311 0.53 8.53 -20.16
CA LEU A 311 1.67 9.32 -19.68
C LEU A 311 2.26 10.21 -20.77
N ASN A 312 2.41 9.70 -21.99
CA ASN A 312 2.95 10.45 -23.13
C ASN A 312 2.02 11.57 -23.63
N THR A 313 0.77 11.63 -23.14
CA THR A 313 -0.11 12.80 -23.37
C THR A 313 0.06 13.91 -22.33
N LEU A 314 0.73 13.61 -21.22
CA LEU A 314 0.93 14.57 -20.11
C LEU A 314 2.03 15.59 -20.42
N PHE A 315 3.09 15.17 -21.12
CA PHE A 315 4.23 16.03 -21.46
C PHE A 315 4.54 15.91 -22.95
N ASP A 316 4.50 17.04 -23.67
CA ASP A 316 4.69 17.07 -25.14
C ASP A 316 6.13 16.82 -25.57
N ASP A 317 7.09 17.03 -24.66
CA ASP A 317 8.54 17.03 -24.94
C ASP A 317 9.27 15.84 -24.31
N LEU A 318 8.56 14.88 -23.74
CA LEU A 318 9.11 13.65 -23.20
C LEU A 318 8.46 12.43 -23.85
N THR A 319 9.28 11.45 -24.20
CA THR A 319 8.81 10.16 -24.70
C THR A 319 9.23 9.07 -23.73
N VAL A 320 8.25 8.39 -23.14
CA VAL A 320 8.45 7.23 -22.27
C VAL A 320 8.02 5.97 -23.02
N SER A 321 8.88 4.97 -23.04
CA SER A 321 8.68 3.71 -23.75
C SER A 321 8.80 2.51 -22.79
N GLU A 322 8.52 1.32 -23.29
CA GLU A 322 8.71 0.07 -22.53
C GLU A 322 10.14 -0.13 -22.03
N GLY A 323 11.14 0.38 -22.74
CA GLY A 323 12.54 0.35 -22.31
C GLY A 323 12.83 1.13 -21.03
N ASN A 324 11.88 1.95 -20.56
CA ASN A 324 11.97 2.66 -19.29
C ASN A 324 11.33 1.89 -18.12
N ILE A 325 10.61 0.81 -18.40
CA ILE A 325 9.98 -0.02 -17.35
C ILE A 325 11.08 -0.82 -16.65
N VAL A 326 11.13 -0.76 -15.34
CA VAL A 326 12.05 -1.56 -14.51
C VAL A 326 11.34 -2.64 -13.72
N SER A 327 10.07 -2.44 -13.43
CA SER A 327 9.18 -3.45 -12.87
C SER A 327 7.72 -3.03 -13.08
N VAL A 328 6.81 -3.95 -12.81
CA VAL A 328 5.37 -3.70 -12.78
C VAL A 328 4.80 -4.13 -11.43
N THR A 329 3.67 -3.58 -11.05
CA THR A 329 2.95 -4.06 -9.86
C THR A 329 1.47 -4.07 -10.13
N SER A 330 0.78 -5.13 -9.73
CA SER A 330 -0.66 -5.24 -9.86
C SER A 330 -1.28 -5.90 -8.63
N GLY A 331 -2.52 -5.54 -8.34
CA GLY A 331 -3.27 -6.11 -7.24
C GLY A 331 -4.77 -5.99 -7.45
N ILE A 332 -5.50 -6.92 -6.86
CA ILE A 332 -6.94 -6.98 -6.99
C ILE A 332 -7.61 -6.27 -5.83
N ARG A 333 -8.27 -5.17 -6.13
CA ARG A 333 -9.07 -4.41 -5.16
C ARG A 333 -10.30 -5.20 -4.78
N PRO A 334 -10.54 -5.47 -3.49
CA PRO A 334 -11.74 -6.14 -3.01
C PRO A 334 -12.90 -5.15 -2.87
N LEU A 335 -13.48 -4.71 -3.99
CA LEU A 335 -14.63 -3.81 -3.94
C LEU A 335 -15.85 -4.57 -3.44
N GLN A 336 -16.78 -3.87 -2.80
CA GLN A 336 -18.07 -4.46 -2.43
C GLN A 336 -18.85 -4.87 -3.68
N ALA A 337 -19.40 -6.08 -3.67
CA ALA A 337 -20.30 -6.52 -4.72
C ALA A 337 -21.55 -5.63 -4.73
N SER A 338 -21.74 -4.88 -5.82
CA SER A 338 -22.89 -4.02 -6.07
C SER A 338 -23.28 -4.10 -7.55
N SER A 339 -24.54 -3.85 -7.87
CA SER A 339 -25.00 -3.72 -9.25
C SER A 339 -24.45 -2.41 -9.84
N GLY A 340 -23.67 -2.49 -10.92
CA GLY A 340 -23.12 -1.31 -11.62
C GLY A 340 -21.73 -1.56 -12.21
N SER A 341 -21.13 -0.56 -12.85
CA SER A 341 -19.75 -0.66 -13.36
C SER A 341 -18.73 -0.67 -12.21
N ALA A 342 -17.50 -1.19 -12.48
CA ALA A 342 -16.40 -1.18 -11.51
C ALA A 342 -16.09 0.23 -10.98
N THR A 343 -16.27 1.25 -11.82
CA THR A 343 -16.08 2.66 -11.45
C THR A 343 -17.16 3.19 -10.50
N GLN A 344 -18.33 2.53 -10.44
CA GLN A 344 -19.49 2.91 -9.62
C GLN A 344 -19.66 2.01 -8.39
N ALA A 345 -18.84 0.96 -8.23
CA ALA A 345 -18.88 0.09 -7.06
C ALA A 345 -18.62 0.90 -5.78
N ALA A 346 -19.37 0.58 -4.74
CA ALA A 346 -19.19 1.23 -3.43
C ALA A 346 -17.74 1.06 -2.96
N ARG A 347 -17.09 2.19 -2.68
CA ARG A 347 -15.68 2.24 -2.24
C ARG A 347 -15.55 2.37 -0.73
N ASP A 348 -16.65 2.24 -0.03
CA ASP A 348 -16.71 2.18 1.42
C ASP A 348 -16.27 0.79 1.92
N HIS A 349 -16.18 0.62 3.21
CA HIS A 349 -15.87 -0.65 3.84
C HIS A 349 -17.11 -1.21 4.55
N ALA A 350 -17.18 -2.54 4.68
CA ALA A 350 -18.27 -3.21 5.39
C ALA A 350 -17.74 -4.37 6.24
N LEU A 351 -18.32 -4.54 7.39
CA LEU A 351 -18.11 -5.70 8.25
C LEU A 351 -19.29 -6.66 8.08
N VAL A 352 -19.02 -7.83 7.52
CA VAL A 352 -20.02 -8.87 7.28
C VAL A 352 -19.83 -9.99 8.28
N ARG A 353 -20.89 -10.36 9.00
CA ARG A 353 -20.86 -11.46 9.97
C ARG A 353 -21.61 -12.67 9.42
N THR A 354 -20.96 -13.81 9.48
CA THR A 354 -21.52 -15.15 9.26
C THR A 354 -21.17 -16.04 10.45
N GLU A 355 -21.55 -17.31 10.43
CA GLU A 355 -21.26 -18.24 11.51
C GLU A 355 -20.97 -19.63 10.96
N THR A 356 -19.93 -20.28 11.49
CA THR A 356 -19.57 -21.67 11.14
C THR A 356 -19.42 -22.49 12.41
N SER A 357 -20.11 -23.64 12.51
CA SER A 357 -20.04 -24.55 13.67
C SER A 357 -20.18 -23.80 15.03
N GLY A 358 -21.07 -22.80 15.12
CA GLY A 358 -21.25 -21.98 16.31
C GLY A 358 -20.16 -20.93 16.56
N THR A 359 -19.19 -20.78 15.67
CA THR A 359 -18.12 -19.80 15.75
C THR A 359 -18.40 -18.63 14.78
N PRO A 360 -18.43 -17.38 15.26
CA PRO A 360 -18.65 -16.22 14.38
C PRO A 360 -17.45 -15.99 13.47
N VAL A 361 -17.75 -15.65 12.21
CA VAL A 361 -16.81 -15.25 11.16
C VAL A 361 -17.09 -13.81 10.77
N TRP A 362 -16.11 -12.93 10.92
CA TRP A 362 -16.19 -11.52 10.58
C TRP A 362 -15.38 -11.25 9.32
N SER A 363 -16.02 -10.91 8.21
CA SER A 363 -15.33 -10.59 6.95
C SER A 363 -15.15 -9.08 6.81
N LEU A 364 -13.90 -8.65 6.63
CA LEU A 364 -13.52 -7.25 6.41
C LEU A 364 -13.56 -6.91 4.92
N VAL A 365 -14.71 -6.47 4.43
CA VAL A 365 -14.98 -6.23 3.01
C VAL A 365 -14.56 -4.83 2.62
N GLY A 366 -13.79 -4.67 1.53
CA GLY A 366 -13.29 -3.38 1.07
C GLY A 366 -12.13 -2.85 1.90
N GLY A 367 -12.15 -1.54 2.20
CA GLY A 367 -11.08 -0.87 2.93
C GLY A 367 -10.00 -0.27 2.01
N LYS A 368 -9.23 0.65 2.55
CA LYS A 368 -8.18 1.43 1.87
C LYS A 368 -7.06 1.74 2.83
N TRP A 369 -5.87 2.02 2.30
CA TRP A 369 -4.74 2.53 3.08
C TRP A 369 -5.09 3.78 3.90
N THR A 370 -6.01 4.62 3.41
CA THR A 370 -6.40 5.83 4.15
C THR A 370 -7.26 5.52 5.37
N THR A 371 -8.21 4.58 5.27
CA THR A 371 -9.24 4.35 6.30
C THR A 371 -9.08 3.03 7.05
N PHE A 372 -7.99 2.29 6.83
CA PHE A 372 -7.80 0.99 7.46
C PHE A 372 -7.84 1.04 8.99
N ARG A 373 -7.33 2.14 9.59
CA ARG A 373 -7.31 2.30 11.04
C ARG A 373 -8.73 2.43 11.61
N SER A 374 -9.56 3.34 11.04
CA SER A 374 -10.95 3.53 11.48
C SER A 374 -11.79 2.29 11.22
N PHE A 375 -11.55 1.59 10.11
CA PHE A 375 -12.21 0.32 9.82
C PHE A 375 -11.83 -0.78 10.82
N ALA A 376 -10.54 -0.88 11.15
CA ALA A 376 -10.06 -1.81 12.18
C ALA A 376 -10.68 -1.49 13.55
N GLU A 377 -10.77 -0.21 13.93
CA GLU A 377 -11.40 0.22 15.17
C GLU A 377 -12.89 -0.16 15.22
N THR A 378 -13.64 0.09 14.15
CA THR A 378 -15.05 -0.32 14.03
C THR A 378 -15.22 -1.85 14.12
N ALA A 379 -14.36 -2.61 13.45
CA ALA A 379 -14.38 -4.07 13.51
C ALA A 379 -14.02 -4.57 14.91
N ALA A 380 -13.02 -3.97 15.54
CA ALA A 380 -12.63 -4.31 16.91
C ALA A 380 -13.73 -4.02 17.91
N ASP A 381 -14.46 -2.90 17.79
CA ASP A 381 -15.60 -2.59 18.66
C ASP A 381 -16.71 -3.64 18.58
N ALA A 382 -17.05 -4.08 17.35
CA ALA A 382 -18.04 -5.13 17.16
C ALA A 382 -17.57 -6.48 17.77
N ILE A 383 -16.30 -6.82 17.60
CA ILE A 383 -15.70 -8.05 18.14
C ILE A 383 -15.60 -7.98 19.67
N LEU A 384 -15.17 -6.86 20.25
CA LEU A 384 -15.08 -6.67 21.70
C LEU A 384 -16.48 -6.80 22.33
N SER A 385 -17.49 -6.17 21.74
CA SER A 385 -18.87 -6.30 22.18
C SER A 385 -19.36 -7.76 22.15
N HIS A 386 -19.03 -8.50 21.09
CA HIS A 386 -19.36 -9.93 20.99
C HIS A 386 -18.65 -10.80 22.06
N LEU A 387 -17.45 -10.38 22.47
CA LEU A 387 -16.66 -11.06 23.51
C LEU A 387 -16.98 -10.59 24.94
N ASP A 388 -18.02 -9.76 25.12
CA ASP A 388 -18.37 -9.11 26.39
C ASP A 388 -17.21 -8.34 27.01
N ARG A 389 -16.42 -7.66 26.17
CA ARG A 389 -15.28 -6.84 26.58
C ARG A 389 -15.52 -5.37 26.27
N THR A 390 -15.05 -4.50 27.14
CA THR A 390 -15.00 -3.06 26.92
C THR A 390 -13.69 -2.65 26.29
N ARG A 391 -13.73 -1.66 25.39
CA ARG A 391 -12.53 -1.05 24.82
C ARG A 391 -11.67 -0.41 25.91
N ARG A 392 -10.37 -0.71 25.92
CA ARG A 392 -9.38 -0.17 26.86
C ARG A 392 -8.56 0.95 26.24
N ALA A 393 -8.32 0.86 24.92
CA ALA A 393 -7.47 1.80 24.21
C ALA A 393 -7.94 1.94 22.75
N SER A 394 -7.73 3.12 22.18
CA SER A 394 -7.89 3.39 20.75
C SER A 394 -6.53 3.44 20.05
N THR A 395 -6.49 3.10 18.78
CA THR A 395 -5.35 3.31 17.89
C THR A 395 -5.26 4.76 17.37
N ALA A 396 -6.31 5.56 17.60
CA ALA A 396 -6.28 6.98 17.27
C ALA A 396 -5.22 7.69 18.12
N ASP A 397 -4.47 8.59 17.48
CA ASP A 397 -3.46 9.42 18.14
C ASP A 397 -2.32 8.63 18.80
N ARG A 398 -2.04 7.44 18.27
CA ARG A 398 -0.91 6.61 18.71
C ARG A 398 0.15 6.57 17.63
N PRO A 399 1.31 7.20 17.86
CA PRO A 399 2.45 7.12 16.95
C PRO A 399 2.83 5.68 16.62
N TYR A 400 3.27 5.47 15.40
CA TYR A 400 3.88 4.21 15.00
C TYR A 400 5.31 4.14 15.54
N PRO A 401 5.89 2.93 15.73
CA PRO A 401 7.21 2.77 16.34
C PRO A 401 8.30 3.64 15.73
N GLY A 402 8.37 3.73 14.41
CA GLY A 402 9.36 4.55 13.71
C GLY A 402 9.09 6.06 13.71
N ALA A 403 7.94 6.53 14.24
CA ALA A 403 7.59 7.96 14.24
C ALA A 403 8.25 8.77 15.37
N ALA A 404 8.87 8.13 16.35
CA ALA A 404 9.63 8.81 17.39
C ALA A 404 10.75 9.66 16.76
N LYS A 405 11.06 10.80 17.39
CA LYS A 405 12.16 11.63 16.93
C LYS A 405 13.46 11.13 17.55
N GLU A 406 14.40 10.75 16.70
CA GLU A 406 15.77 10.46 17.09
C GLU A 406 16.73 11.54 16.58
N ASP A 407 17.80 11.76 17.32
CA ASP A 407 18.87 12.68 16.89
C ASP A 407 19.90 11.93 16.03
N PRO A 408 19.99 12.23 14.71
CA PRO A 408 20.95 11.59 13.82
C PRO A 408 22.42 11.78 14.26
N VAL A 409 22.72 12.91 14.89
CA VAL A 409 24.09 13.23 15.33
C VAL A 409 24.50 12.31 16.47
N SER A 410 23.61 12.07 17.42
CA SER A 410 23.85 11.12 18.53
C SER A 410 24.02 9.69 18.01
N LEU A 411 23.20 9.26 17.05
CA LEU A 411 23.30 7.95 16.43
C LEU A 411 24.63 7.76 15.68
N GLY A 412 25.09 8.79 14.94
CA GLY A 412 26.38 8.78 14.25
C GLY A 412 27.58 8.61 15.20
N ARG A 413 27.53 9.23 16.38
CA ARG A 413 28.59 9.12 17.40
C ARG A 413 28.66 7.72 18.02
N ILE A 414 27.51 7.05 18.16
CA ILE A 414 27.44 5.72 18.77
C ILE A 414 27.86 4.63 17.77
N THR A 415 27.45 4.74 16.52
CA THR A 415 27.60 3.67 15.52
C THR A 415 28.83 3.83 14.62
N ASN A 416 29.42 5.02 14.56
CA ASN A 416 30.51 5.36 13.64
C ASN A 416 30.20 5.07 12.15
N LEU A 417 28.92 5.00 11.77
CA LEU A 417 28.49 4.83 10.39
C LEU A 417 28.57 6.16 9.64
N ALA A 418 28.81 6.10 8.32
CA ALA A 418 28.83 7.29 7.48
C ALA A 418 27.48 8.04 7.53
N PRO A 419 27.47 9.38 7.56
CA PRO A 419 26.24 10.18 7.64
C PRO A 419 25.19 9.79 6.59
N ARG A 420 25.60 9.61 5.34
CA ARG A 420 24.73 9.18 4.25
C ARG A 420 24.04 7.83 4.56
N ARG A 421 24.76 6.89 5.15
CA ARG A 421 24.18 5.59 5.53
C ARG A 421 23.13 5.73 6.61
N LEU A 422 23.35 6.59 7.59
CA LEU A 422 22.38 6.89 8.64
C LEU A 422 21.11 7.55 8.08
N GLU A 423 21.26 8.51 7.16
CA GLU A 423 20.13 9.14 6.48
C GLU A 423 19.28 8.11 5.71
N GLU A 424 19.92 7.17 5.01
CA GLU A 424 19.23 6.09 4.30
C GLU A 424 18.47 5.16 5.26
N LEU A 425 19.07 4.79 6.38
CA LEU A 425 18.41 3.98 7.42
C LEU A 425 17.24 4.74 8.05
N GLN A 426 17.42 6.01 8.40
CA GLN A 426 16.34 6.84 8.96
C GLN A 426 15.18 7.05 7.98
N ARG A 427 15.47 7.20 6.70
CA ARG A 427 14.44 7.32 5.66
C ARG A 427 13.60 6.04 5.55
N ARG A 428 14.20 4.85 5.75
CA ARG A 428 13.53 3.55 5.67
C ARG A 428 12.81 3.16 6.96
N TYR A 429 13.39 3.44 8.11
CA TYR A 429 12.99 2.86 9.39
C TYR A 429 12.59 3.90 10.46
N GLY A 430 12.75 5.20 10.20
CA GLY A 430 12.50 6.23 11.22
C GLY A 430 13.35 5.99 12.47
N ALA A 431 12.74 6.01 13.65
CA ALA A 431 13.42 5.75 14.92
C ALA A 431 13.98 4.32 15.07
N ILE A 432 13.38 3.34 14.39
CA ILE A 432 13.90 1.95 14.37
C ILE A 432 15.29 1.90 13.72
N ALA A 433 15.68 2.94 12.95
CA ALA A 433 17.02 3.03 12.39
C ALA A 433 18.14 2.94 13.42
N SER A 434 17.89 3.29 14.67
CA SER A 434 18.82 3.14 15.79
C SER A 434 19.21 1.67 16.02
N ASP A 435 18.22 0.79 16.06
CA ASP A 435 18.43 -0.64 16.27
C ASP A 435 19.18 -1.24 15.06
N VAL A 436 18.76 -0.87 13.84
CA VAL A 436 19.40 -1.32 12.59
C VAL A 436 20.86 -0.85 12.53
N ALA A 437 21.10 0.44 12.79
CA ALA A 437 22.45 1.02 12.76
C ALA A 437 23.37 0.40 13.79
N THR A 438 22.88 0.20 15.01
CA THR A 438 23.64 -0.46 16.08
C THR A 438 23.98 -1.90 15.70
N PHE A 439 23.03 -2.64 15.15
CA PHE A 439 23.25 -4.00 14.66
C PHE A 439 24.28 -4.04 13.52
N CYS A 440 24.18 -3.13 12.55
CA CYS A 440 25.12 -3.05 11.43
C CYS A 440 26.54 -2.69 11.89
N ALA A 441 26.66 -1.79 12.86
CA ALA A 441 27.95 -1.34 13.39
C ALA A 441 28.65 -2.37 14.32
N ALA A 442 27.93 -3.36 14.83
CA ALA A 442 28.48 -4.34 15.78
C ALA A 442 29.51 -5.31 15.15
N GLN A 443 29.54 -5.45 13.85
CA GLN A 443 30.45 -6.33 13.09
C GLN A 443 30.82 -5.70 11.74
N PRO A 444 31.88 -6.18 11.07
CA PRO A 444 32.22 -5.76 9.71
C PRO A 444 31.01 -5.91 8.77
N ASP A 445 30.74 -4.86 8.00
CA ASP A 445 29.59 -4.79 7.08
C ASP A 445 30.08 -4.49 5.66
N ALA A 446 29.41 -5.06 4.66
CA ALA A 446 29.68 -4.82 3.27
C ALA A 446 28.40 -4.39 2.55
N ALA A 447 28.53 -3.45 1.62
CA ALA A 447 27.43 -3.07 0.73
C ALA A 447 26.97 -4.28 -0.11
N ILE A 448 25.68 -4.34 -0.40
CA ILE A 448 25.13 -5.29 -1.38
C ILE A 448 25.68 -4.93 -2.76
N ALA A 449 26.12 -5.94 -3.50
CA ALA A 449 26.63 -5.79 -4.86
C ALA A 449 25.58 -5.04 -5.72
N ASP A 450 26.03 -4.05 -6.49
CA ASP A 450 25.18 -3.17 -7.33
C ASP A 450 24.08 -2.37 -6.58
N ALA A 451 24.02 -2.47 -5.25
CA ALA A 451 23.04 -1.76 -4.43
C ALA A 451 23.67 -1.09 -3.20
N PRO A 452 24.56 -0.09 -3.37
CA PRO A 452 25.41 0.46 -2.30
C PRO A 452 24.63 1.19 -1.18
N GLY A 453 23.35 1.46 -1.38
CA GLY A 453 22.46 2.00 -0.33
C GLY A 453 21.97 0.95 0.67
N TYR A 454 22.31 -0.34 0.47
CA TYR A 454 21.97 -1.47 1.33
C TYR A 454 23.22 -2.26 1.70
N SER A 455 23.16 -3.02 2.79
CA SER A 455 24.29 -3.81 3.26
C SER A 455 23.88 -5.21 3.67
N ARG A 456 24.85 -6.14 3.73
CA ARG A 456 24.62 -7.52 4.16
C ARG A 456 24.12 -7.59 5.60
N ARG A 457 24.66 -6.75 6.48
CA ARG A 457 24.18 -6.68 7.87
C ARG A 457 22.73 -6.18 7.98
N GLU A 458 22.31 -5.28 7.10
CA GLU A 458 20.91 -4.88 7.03
C GLU A 458 20.01 -6.04 6.59
N VAL A 459 20.43 -6.82 5.57
CA VAL A 459 19.73 -8.05 5.15
C VAL A 459 19.66 -9.05 6.30
N GLU A 460 20.76 -9.23 7.04
CA GLU A 460 20.78 -10.11 8.22
C GLU A 460 19.80 -9.63 9.29
N TRP A 461 19.80 -8.35 9.62
CA TRP A 461 18.84 -7.77 10.59
C TRP A 461 17.40 -8.03 10.19
N LEU A 462 17.07 -7.76 8.93
CA LEU A 462 15.73 -7.98 8.36
C LEU A 462 15.35 -9.47 8.43
N THR A 463 16.26 -10.36 8.07
CA THR A 463 16.03 -11.83 8.12
C THR A 463 15.70 -12.29 9.53
N ARG A 464 16.43 -11.78 10.53
CA ARG A 464 16.25 -12.16 11.95
C ARG A 464 14.99 -11.57 12.60
N THR A 465 14.54 -10.40 12.14
CA THR A 465 13.51 -9.62 12.86
C THR A 465 12.20 -9.45 12.09
N ARG A 466 12.19 -9.62 10.77
CA ARG A 466 11.07 -9.28 9.91
C ARG A 466 10.49 -10.46 9.11
N MET A 467 10.88 -11.68 9.44
CA MET A 467 10.31 -12.93 8.93
C MET A 467 10.25 -13.06 7.38
N PRO A 468 11.25 -12.64 6.60
CA PRO A 468 11.28 -12.99 5.19
C PRO A 468 11.70 -14.46 5.05
N LEU A 469 10.90 -15.28 4.37
CA LEU A 469 11.21 -16.70 4.12
C LEU A 469 11.71 -16.95 2.71
N THR A 470 11.43 -16.02 1.79
CA THR A 470 11.85 -16.08 0.39
C THR A 470 12.63 -14.81 0.00
N LEU A 471 13.40 -14.91 -1.08
CA LEU A 471 14.05 -13.73 -1.66
C LEU A 471 13.02 -12.69 -2.16
N GLU A 472 11.88 -13.15 -2.67
CA GLU A 472 10.75 -12.28 -3.04
C GLU A 472 10.28 -11.43 -1.86
N ASP A 473 10.08 -12.05 -0.68
CA ASP A 473 9.68 -11.32 0.54
C ASP A 473 10.68 -10.22 0.88
N MET A 474 11.97 -10.55 0.79
CA MET A 474 13.05 -9.63 1.11
C MET A 474 13.06 -8.43 0.17
N VAL A 475 13.11 -8.66 -1.14
CA VAL A 475 13.33 -7.57 -2.11
C VAL A 475 12.10 -6.71 -2.37
N LEU A 476 10.90 -7.28 -2.33
CA LEU A 476 9.66 -6.55 -2.54
C LEU A 476 9.15 -5.87 -1.26
N ARG A 477 9.24 -6.54 -0.09
CA ARG A 477 8.48 -6.16 1.09
C ARG A 477 9.29 -5.85 2.35
N ARG A 478 10.58 -6.21 2.40
CA ARG A 478 11.45 -5.83 3.53
C ARG A 478 12.42 -4.73 3.18
N MET A 479 13.10 -4.86 2.04
CA MET A 479 14.04 -3.86 1.55
C MET A 479 13.36 -2.81 0.68
N ASN A 480 12.30 -3.16 -0.06
CA ASN A 480 11.67 -2.33 -1.09
C ASN A 480 12.70 -1.83 -2.15
N ILE A 481 13.72 -2.65 -2.39
CA ILE A 481 14.87 -2.31 -3.25
C ILE A 481 14.46 -2.19 -4.73
N VAL A 482 13.37 -2.84 -5.14
CA VAL A 482 12.79 -2.73 -6.48
C VAL A 482 12.49 -1.28 -6.84
N MET A 483 12.06 -0.46 -5.86
CA MET A 483 11.75 0.95 -6.07
C MET A 483 12.97 1.86 -6.20
N THR A 484 14.18 1.31 -6.20
CA THR A 484 15.38 2.04 -6.62
C THR A 484 15.56 2.04 -8.14
N GLY A 485 14.87 1.12 -8.85
CA GLY A 485 15.00 0.92 -10.29
C GLY A 485 16.41 0.45 -10.73
N ARG A 486 17.21 -0.07 -9.80
CA ARG A 486 18.62 -0.46 -10.03
C ARG A 486 18.92 -1.88 -9.60
N LEU A 487 17.91 -2.68 -9.29
CA LEU A 487 18.08 -4.06 -8.87
C LEU A 487 18.68 -4.87 -10.03
N THR A 488 19.71 -5.68 -9.73
CA THR A 488 20.38 -6.55 -10.69
C THR A 488 20.32 -7.99 -10.22
N ARG A 489 20.59 -8.94 -11.13
CA ARG A 489 20.73 -10.35 -10.78
C ARG A 489 21.87 -10.59 -9.79
N THR A 490 22.96 -9.81 -9.89
CA THR A 490 24.09 -9.85 -8.95
C THR A 490 23.63 -9.45 -7.53
N ALA A 491 22.85 -8.38 -7.40
CA ALA A 491 22.29 -7.97 -6.13
C ALA A 491 21.34 -9.04 -5.55
N LEU A 492 20.49 -9.65 -6.38
CA LEU A 492 19.62 -10.77 -5.96
C LEU A 492 20.43 -11.93 -5.39
N HIS A 493 21.52 -12.31 -6.06
CA HIS A 493 22.39 -13.41 -5.60
C HIS A 493 23.08 -13.08 -4.27
N ASP A 494 23.56 -11.86 -4.10
CA ASP A 494 24.22 -11.42 -2.85
C ASP A 494 23.25 -11.40 -1.66
N ILE A 495 22.02 -10.91 -1.88
CA ILE A 495 20.96 -10.92 -0.88
C ILE A 495 20.55 -12.36 -0.53
N ALA A 496 20.33 -13.21 -1.54
CA ALA A 496 19.95 -14.61 -1.35
C ALA A 496 21.02 -15.40 -0.59
N SER A 497 22.29 -15.17 -0.90
CA SER A 497 23.42 -15.81 -0.19
C SER A 497 23.44 -15.42 1.28
N THR A 498 23.25 -14.13 1.59
CA THR A 498 23.18 -13.65 2.97
C THR A 498 21.99 -14.26 3.73
N MET A 499 20.83 -14.41 3.08
CA MET A 499 19.67 -15.06 3.68
C MET A 499 19.89 -16.56 3.90
N ALA A 500 20.47 -17.25 2.92
CA ALA A 500 20.68 -18.69 2.96
C ALA A 500 21.54 -19.10 4.16
N ASP A 501 22.63 -18.37 4.44
CA ASP A 501 23.50 -18.60 5.59
C ASP A 501 22.73 -18.56 6.92
N LEU A 502 21.73 -17.68 7.01
CA LEU A 502 20.94 -17.49 8.24
C LEU A 502 19.78 -18.48 8.38
N LEU A 503 19.19 -18.86 7.25
CA LEU A 503 18.03 -19.76 7.20
C LEU A 503 18.45 -21.24 7.12
N GLY A 504 19.76 -21.52 7.00
CA GLY A 504 20.29 -22.88 6.92
C GLY A 504 20.06 -23.55 5.55
N HIS A 505 20.00 -22.75 4.48
CA HIS A 505 19.82 -23.23 3.10
C HIS A 505 21.13 -23.37 2.34
N GLY A 506 21.18 -24.30 1.38
CA GLY A 506 22.34 -24.52 0.52
C GLY A 506 22.30 -23.75 -0.82
N PRO A 507 23.35 -23.92 -1.66
CA PRO A 507 23.45 -23.21 -2.94
C PRO A 507 22.27 -23.44 -3.90
N GLU A 508 21.65 -24.60 -3.88
CA GLU A 508 20.48 -24.91 -4.72
C GLU A 508 19.29 -23.98 -4.41
N TRP A 509 19.06 -23.69 -3.12
CA TRP A 509 18.04 -22.72 -2.72
C TRP A 509 18.36 -21.32 -3.26
N ILE A 510 19.61 -20.88 -3.18
CA ILE A 510 20.05 -19.57 -3.69
C ILE A 510 19.72 -19.46 -5.18
N GLU A 511 20.14 -20.42 -5.98
CA GLU A 511 19.90 -20.41 -7.42
C GLU A 511 18.40 -20.42 -7.76
N THR A 512 17.61 -21.24 -7.05
CA THR A 512 16.16 -21.31 -7.23
C THR A 512 15.49 -19.98 -6.90
N GLN A 513 15.85 -19.35 -5.78
CA GLN A 513 15.30 -18.05 -5.40
C GLN A 513 15.66 -16.93 -6.37
N VAL A 514 16.92 -16.91 -6.83
CA VAL A 514 17.40 -15.93 -7.81
C VAL A 514 16.69 -16.11 -9.15
N GLN A 515 16.52 -17.35 -9.62
CA GLN A 515 15.79 -17.64 -10.86
C GLN A 515 14.33 -17.21 -10.77
N ASN A 516 13.64 -17.53 -9.67
CA ASN A 516 12.25 -17.16 -9.46
C ASN A 516 12.10 -15.62 -9.45
N CYS A 517 12.92 -14.92 -8.69
CA CYS A 517 12.89 -13.46 -8.64
C CYS A 517 13.28 -12.81 -9.97
N ALA A 518 14.25 -13.39 -10.67
CA ALA A 518 14.67 -12.89 -11.96
C ALA A 518 13.62 -13.13 -13.06
N ALA A 519 12.73 -14.08 -12.92
CA ALA A 519 11.62 -14.35 -13.85
C ALA A 519 10.33 -13.58 -13.53
N ASP A 520 10.29 -12.82 -12.42
CA ASP A 520 9.13 -12.10 -11.95
C ASP A 520 9.17 -10.62 -12.38
N ASP A 521 8.27 -10.23 -13.27
CA ASP A 521 8.16 -8.85 -13.79
C ASP A 521 7.89 -7.81 -12.70
N ARG A 522 7.45 -8.22 -11.51
CA ARG A 522 7.30 -7.34 -10.33
C ARG A 522 8.68 -6.98 -9.73
N ILE A 523 9.72 -7.75 -10.03
CA ILE A 523 11.08 -7.60 -9.48
C ILE A 523 12.03 -7.11 -10.56
N LEU A 524 12.09 -7.81 -11.70
CA LEU A 524 12.89 -7.43 -12.86
C LEU A 524 12.02 -7.52 -14.12
N TRP A 525 11.92 -6.43 -14.84
CA TRP A 525 11.13 -6.38 -16.07
C TRP A 525 11.86 -7.06 -17.25
N HIS A 526 11.16 -7.92 -18.00
CA HIS A 526 11.71 -8.67 -19.13
C HIS A 526 11.14 -8.28 -20.50
N GLY A 527 10.26 -7.30 -20.56
CA GLY A 527 9.46 -7.01 -21.74
C GLY A 527 8.11 -7.74 -21.71
N GLY A 528 7.09 -7.12 -22.32
CA GLY A 528 5.77 -7.72 -22.40
C GLY A 528 5.85 -9.11 -23.03
N LYS A 529 5.11 -10.06 -22.46
CA LYS A 529 4.93 -11.37 -23.08
C LYS A 529 3.92 -11.18 -24.20
N SER A 530 4.40 -11.25 -25.45
CA SER A 530 3.57 -11.33 -26.66
C SER A 530 2.64 -12.53 -26.64
#